data_6d94c0a38284ce1cc593a600fa6a9d21
#
_entry.id   6d94c0a38284ce1cc593a600fa6a9d21
#
_cell.length_a   1.000
_cell.length_b   1.000
_cell.length_c   1.000
_cell.angle_alpha   90.00
_cell.angle_beta   90.00
_cell.angle_gamma   90.00
#
_symmetry.space_group_name_H-M   'P 1'
#
loop_
_entity.id
_entity.type
_entity.pdbx_description
1 polymer ?
#
loop_
_entity_poly.entity_id
_entity_poly.type
_entity_poly.pdbx_seq_one_letter_code
_entity_poly.pdbx_strand_id
1 'polypeptide(L)'
;PEGVRDIYNDECEKKLILQDELLKVQKQYGYHPIQTPTFEFFDTFGREIGTTPSKDLYKFFDREGNTLVLRPDITPSIARCAAMYFGEEKMPIRLCYMGNTFLNNSSYQGRLKESTQLGAELLGDSTVDADAEIIAMVIDCLKKAGLKEFQLSVGHAEFFRGLTDAAGLKEEQEEELHDLISNKNYFGVTEFAETLSLNDNLKALFGMLGNLYTGSDELQTAKKYASEYPRILAAIERLEELHQVLKIYGIDKYVSVELGIVSNYQYYTGIIFAGYTFG
;
A
#
# COMPACT_ATOMS: atom_id res chain seq x y z
N PRO A 1 18.59 21.90 -5.69
CA PRO A 1 18.76 21.23 -4.40
C PRO A 1 19.00 19.73 -4.59
N GLU A 2 19.66 19.10 -3.63
CA GLU A 2 19.89 17.65 -3.66
C GLU A 2 18.57 16.87 -3.53
N GLY A 3 18.42 15.79 -4.33
CA GLY A 3 17.19 14.98 -4.35
C GLY A 3 16.08 15.53 -5.25
N VAL A 4 16.34 16.60 -5.99
CA VAL A 4 15.46 17.10 -7.05
C VAL A 4 16.24 17.31 -8.33
N ARG A 5 15.60 17.18 -9.48
CA ARG A 5 16.26 17.33 -10.79
C ARG A 5 15.34 17.96 -11.82
N ASP A 6 15.94 18.61 -12.80
CA ASP A 6 15.22 19.03 -13.99
C ASP A 6 14.99 17.83 -14.91
N ILE A 7 13.82 17.76 -15.53
CA ILE A 7 13.46 16.77 -16.56
C ILE A 7 13.10 17.57 -17.81
N TYR A 8 13.83 17.35 -18.91
CA TYR A 8 13.69 18.16 -20.11
C TYR A 8 13.87 17.34 -21.40
N ASN A 9 13.52 17.93 -22.54
CA ASN A 9 13.59 17.36 -23.89
C ASN A 9 12.89 15.98 -23.95
N ASP A 10 13.52 15.00 -24.57
CA ASP A 10 12.99 13.66 -24.83
C ASP A 10 12.54 12.93 -23.56
N GLU A 11 13.24 13.13 -22.44
CA GLU A 11 12.85 12.53 -21.16
C GLU A 11 11.52 13.13 -20.66
N CYS A 12 11.37 14.44 -20.78
CA CYS A 12 10.14 15.13 -20.42
C CYS A 12 8.97 14.70 -21.31
N GLU A 13 9.17 14.62 -22.60
CA GLU A 13 8.14 14.17 -23.55
C GLU A 13 7.70 12.73 -23.24
N LYS A 14 8.64 11.81 -23.03
CA LYS A 14 8.33 10.42 -22.65
C LYS A 14 7.54 10.33 -21.35
N LYS A 15 7.94 11.13 -20.34
CA LYS A 15 7.22 11.20 -19.06
C LYS A 15 5.77 11.67 -19.27
N LEU A 16 5.55 12.75 -20.03
CA LEU A 16 4.22 13.30 -20.27
C LEU A 16 3.33 12.33 -21.04
N ILE A 17 3.87 11.64 -22.06
CA ILE A 17 3.16 10.60 -22.81
C ILE A 17 2.76 9.46 -21.88
N LEU A 18 3.69 8.95 -21.07
CA LEU A 18 3.40 7.89 -20.10
C LEU A 18 2.30 8.30 -19.12
N GLN A 19 2.39 9.51 -18.59
CA GLN A 19 1.39 10.06 -17.67
C GLN A 19 -0.01 10.10 -18.30
N ASP A 20 -0.12 10.59 -19.52
CA ASP A 20 -1.40 10.65 -20.24
C ASP A 20 -1.97 9.24 -20.50
N GLU A 21 -1.13 8.31 -20.93
CA GLU A 21 -1.54 6.92 -21.18
C GLU A 21 -2.02 6.21 -19.90
N LEU A 22 -1.35 6.41 -18.76
CA LEU A 22 -1.76 5.83 -17.48
C LEU A 22 -3.08 6.45 -16.97
N LEU A 23 -3.27 7.76 -17.12
CA LEU A 23 -4.54 8.41 -16.79
C LEU A 23 -5.69 7.90 -17.67
N LYS A 24 -5.43 7.61 -18.95
CA LYS A 24 -6.44 6.99 -19.83
C LYS A 24 -6.88 5.63 -19.32
N VAL A 25 -5.94 4.79 -18.86
CA VAL A 25 -6.29 3.50 -18.25
C VAL A 25 -7.23 3.70 -17.07
N GLN A 26 -6.89 4.57 -16.11
CA GLN A 26 -7.75 4.83 -14.95
C GLN A 26 -9.16 5.32 -15.36
N LYS A 27 -9.26 6.20 -16.36
CA LYS A 27 -10.55 6.68 -16.88
C LYS A 27 -11.38 5.56 -17.52
N GLN A 28 -10.75 4.55 -18.14
CA GLN A 28 -11.45 3.39 -18.70
C GLN A 28 -12.12 2.53 -17.61
N TYR A 29 -11.58 2.53 -16.39
CA TYR A 29 -12.20 1.93 -15.21
C TYR A 29 -13.28 2.81 -14.56
N GLY A 30 -13.60 3.97 -15.13
CA GLY A 30 -14.62 4.89 -14.65
C GLY A 30 -14.14 5.85 -13.56
N TYR A 31 -12.83 6.02 -13.39
CA TYR A 31 -12.28 6.98 -12.44
C TYR A 31 -12.28 8.39 -12.99
N HIS A 32 -12.72 9.34 -12.17
CA HIS A 32 -12.76 10.76 -12.50
C HIS A 32 -11.55 11.48 -11.94
N PRO A 33 -10.91 12.38 -12.73
CA PRO A 33 -9.73 13.09 -12.27
C PRO A 33 -10.06 14.08 -11.14
N ILE A 34 -9.20 14.12 -10.12
CA ILE A 34 -9.22 15.08 -9.02
C ILE A 34 -7.85 15.73 -8.88
N GLN A 35 -7.84 17.01 -8.52
CA GLN A 35 -6.63 17.73 -8.13
C GLN A 35 -6.83 18.35 -6.75
N THR A 36 -5.92 18.04 -5.83
CA THR A 36 -5.86 18.63 -4.49
C THR A 36 -4.70 19.63 -4.42
N PRO A 37 -4.70 20.57 -3.46
CA PRO A 37 -3.60 21.50 -3.28
C PRO A 37 -2.25 20.82 -3.09
N THR A 38 -1.18 21.48 -3.56
CA THR A 38 0.21 20.98 -3.38
C THR A 38 0.66 21.08 -1.92
N PHE A 39 0.07 22.03 -1.18
CA PHE A 39 0.32 22.19 0.24
C PHE A 39 -1.00 22.21 1.01
N GLU A 40 -0.94 21.77 2.25
CA GLU A 40 -2.07 21.63 3.16
C GLU A 40 -1.69 22.15 4.55
N PHE A 41 -2.66 22.32 5.43
CA PHE A 41 -2.37 22.52 6.84
C PHE A 41 -1.67 21.30 7.43
N PHE A 42 -0.73 21.54 8.35
CA PHE A 42 0.02 20.48 9.01
C PHE A 42 -0.90 19.41 9.64
N ASP A 43 -2.04 19.80 10.17
CA ASP A 43 -2.99 18.89 10.81
C ASP A 43 -3.59 17.86 9.84
N THR A 44 -3.54 18.10 8.52
CA THR A 44 -3.96 17.12 7.52
C THR A 44 -3.03 15.90 7.46
N PHE A 45 -1.75 16.07 7.83
CA PHE A 45 -0.73 15.02 7.79
C PHE A 45 -0.08 14.75 9.16
N GLY A 46 -0.25 15.67 10.11
CA GLY A 46 0.61 15.76 11.29
C GLY A 46 0.13 15.03 12.53
N ARG A 47 -1.08 14.53 12.57
CA ARG A 47 -1.61 13.83 13.75
C ARG A 47 -2.01 12.40 13.39
N GLU A 48 -1.33 11.43 14.01
CA GLU A 48 -1.78 10.02 14.15
C GLU A 48 -2.27 9.29 12.87
N ILE A 49 -2.28 9.94 11.70
CA ILE A 49 -2.70 9.33 10.44
C ILE A 49 -1.62 8.37 9.93
N GLY A 50 -0.41 8.38 10.55
CA GLY A 50 0.62 7.36 10.36
C GLY A 50 1.21 7.29 8.94
N THR A 51 1.14 8.39 8.16
CA THR A 51 1.62 8.38 6.76
C THR A 51 3.10 8.71 6.65
N THR A 52 3.54 9.77 7.33
CA THR A 52 4.91 10.27 7.21
C THR A 52 5.35 10.89 8.52
N PRO A 53 6.52 10.49 9.06
CA PRO A 53 7.04 11.11 10.27
C PRO A 53 7.19 12.63 10.12
N SER A 54 6.82 13.37 11.17
CA SER A 54 6.85 14.84 11.16
C SER A 54 8.20 15.44 10.77
N LYS A 55 9.32 14.74 11.05
CA LYS A 55 10.68 15.14 10.67
C LYS A 55 10.94 15.08 9.16
N ASP A 56 10.17 14.25 8.45
CA ASP A 56 10.33 14.01 7.01
C ASP A 56 9.35 14.87 6.18
N LEU A 57 8.66 15.84 6.81
CA LEU A 57 7.78 16.79 6.15
C LEU A 57 8.51 18.10 5.84
N TYR A 58 8.29 18.66 4.65
CA TYR A 58 8.64 20.04 4.32
C TYR A 58 7.60 20.98 4.92
N LYS A 59 7.98 21.80 5.92
CA LYS A 59 7.11 22.71 6.67
C LYS A 59 7.46 24.15 6.38
N PHE A 60 6.45 25.01 6.31
CA PHE A 60 6.58 26.44 6.17
C PHE A 60 5.38 27.14 6.83
N PHE A 61 5.39 28.46 6.87
CA PHE A 61 4.34 29.25 7.51
C PHE A 61 3.66 30.16 6.50
N ASP A 62 2.35 30.34 6.66
CA ASP A 62 1.62 31.39 5.99
C ASP A 62 1.79 32.74 6.72
N ARG A 63 1.13 33.80 6.21
CA ARG A 63 1.22 35.12 6.81
C ARG A 63 0.53 35.23 8.17
N GLU A 64 -0.43 34.37 8.42
CA GLU A 64 -1.20 34.26 9.66
C GLU A 64 -0.49 33.42 10.72
N GLY A 65 0.65 32.79 10.39
CA GLY A 65 1.44 31.96 11.30
C GLY A 65 0.99 30.50 11.37
N ASN A 66 0.10 30.07 10.49
CA ASN A 66 -0.30 28.66 10.42
C ASN A 66 0.83 27.82 9.82
N THR A 67 1.03 26.63 10.35
CA THR A 67 1.99 25.67 9.79
C THR A 67 1.38 24.95 8.58
N LEU A 68 2.02 25.09 7.44
CA LEU A 68 1.70 24.42 6.20
C LEU A 68 2.77 23.37 5.88
N VAL A 69 2.40 22.35 5.10
CA VAL A 69 3.31 21.32 4.62
C VAL A 69 3.13 21.08 3.12
N LEU A 70 4.22 20.81 2.40
CA LEU A 70 4.13 20.20 1.08
C LEU A 70 3.63 18.76 1.26
N ARG A 71 2.65 18.34 0.47
CA ARG A 71 2.04 17.01 0.60
C ARG A 71 3.06 15.89 0.40
N PRO A 72 3.25 15.01 1.39
CA PRO A 72 4.10 13.83 1.26
C PRO A 72 3.42 12.69 0.51
N ASP A 73 2.09 12.72 0.49
CA ASP A 73 1.17 11.76 -0.13
C ASP A 73 -0.10 12.49 -0.56
N ILE A 74 -0.85 11.97 -1.53
CA ILE A 74 -2.05 12.62 -2.05
C ILE A 74 -3.33 12.04 -1.42
N THR A 75 -3.34 10.79 -1.01
CA THR A 75 -4.49 10.10 -0.40
C THR A 75 -5.14 10.87 0.76
N PRO A 76 -4.39 11.41 1.76
CA PRO A 76 -5.02 12.18 2.85
C PRO A 76 -5.74 13.44 2.37
N SER A 77 -5.19 14.13 1.37
CA SER A 77 -5.85 15.31 0.77
C SER A 77 -7.15 14.93 0.04
N ILE A 78 -7.18 13.75 -0.60
CA ILE A 78 -8.42 13.26 -1.24
C ILE A 78 -9.43 12.84 -0.18
N ALA A 79 -9.01 12.16 0.89
CA ALA A 79 -9.90 11.81 2.00
C ALA A 79 -10.55 13.05 2.64
N ARG A 80 -9.76 14.11 2.87
CA ARG A 80 -10.28 15.41 3.34
C ARG A 80 -11.29 16.01 2.33
N CYS A 81 -10.95 16.01 1.05
CA CYS A 81 -11.83 16.52 0.00
C CYS A 81 -13.13 15.73 -0.07
N ALA A 82 -13.05 14.40 -0.01
CA ALA A 82 -14.22 13.53 -0.02
C ALA A 82 -15.14 13.77 1.17
N ALA A 83 -14.58 13.91 2.38
CA ALA A 83 -15.34 14.24 3.58
C ALA A 83 -16.04 15.59 3.49
N MET A 84 -15.44 16.58 2.81
CA MET A 84 -16.01 17.92 2.68
C MET A 84 -17.10 18.04 1.59
N TYR A 85 -16.94 17.36 0.48
CA TYR A 85 -17.73 17.65 -0.72
C TYR A 85 -18.53 16.45 -1.27
N PHE A 86 -18.22 15.21 -0.87
CA PHE A 86 -18.86 14.02 -1.41
C PHE A 86 -19.75 13.29 -0.39
N GLY A 87 -20.07 13.92 0.76
CA GLY A 87 -20.87 13.28 1.82
C GLY A 87 -22.29 12.91 1.42
N GLU A 88 -22.87 13.59 0.42
CA GLU A 88 -24.21 13.31 -0.12
C GLU A 88 -24.18 12.56 -1.46
N GLU A 89 -22.99 12.28 -1.99
CA GLU A 89 -22.84 11.58 -3.25
C GLU A 89 -23.17 10.09 -3.12
N LYS A 90 -23.66 9.52 -4.22
CA LYS A 90 -23.95 8.09 -4.28
C LYS A 90 -22.68 7.28 -4.36
N MET A 91 -22.46 6.40 -3.40
CA MET A 91 -21.34 5.46 -3.39
C MET A 91 -21.52 4.32 -4.42
N PRO A 92 -20.44 3.74 -4.94
CA PRO A 92 -19.04 4.09 -4.72
C PRO A 92 -18.57 5.29 -5.57
N ILE A 93 -17.60 6.04 -5.04
CA ILE A 93 -16.95 7.16 -5.73
C ILE A 93 -15.59 6.71 -6.22
N ARG A 94 -15.28 6.98 -7.49
CA ARG A 94 -14.01 6.64 -8.14
C ARG A 94 -13.26 7.90 -8.55
N LEU A 95 -12.13 8.16 -7.90
CA LEU A 95 -11.28 9.31 -8.17
C LEU A 95 -9.89 8.86 -8.61
N CYS A 96 -9.30 9.54 -9.58
CA CYS A 96 -7.92 9.31 -9.98
C CYS A 96 -7.13 10.63 -9.98
N TYR A 97 -5.84 10.54 -9.74
CA TYR A 97 -5.00 11.71 -9.62
C TYR A 97 -3.60 11.49 -10.16
N MET A 98 -2.97 12.59 -10.49
CA MET A 98 -1.55 12.67 -10.76
C MET A 98 -1.02 13.97 -10.16
N GLY A 99 0.10 13.89 -9.46
CA GLY A 99 0.70 15.07 -8.86
C GLY A 99 2.05 14.76 -8.22
N ASN A 100 2.76 15.81 -7.86
CA ASN A 100 4.04 15.66 -7.17
C ASN A 100 3.82 15.53 -5.67
N THR A 101 4.65 14.70 -5.05
CA THR A 101 4.77 14.50 -3.60
C THR A 101 6.18 14.84 -3.16
N PHE A 102 6.33 15.24 -1.89
CA PHE A 102 7.55 15.86 -1.36
C PHE A 102 7.93 15.23 -0.02
N LEU A 103 9.15 14.68 0.05
CA LEU A 103 9.68 14.05 1.27
C LEU A 103 11.03 14.66 1.63
N ASN A 104 11.15 15.17 2.84
CA ASN A 104 12.39 15.73 3.38
C ASN A 104 13.25 14.62 4.02
N ASN A 105 13.46 13.54 3.26
CA ASN A 105 14.33 12.44 3.70
C ASN A 105 15.81 12.82 3.62
N SER A 106 16.66 12.09 4.35
CA SER A 106 18.10 12.27 4.26
C SER A 106 18.63 11.82 2.90
N SER A 107 19.49 12.62 2.29
CA SER A 107 20.01 12.47 0.92
C SER A 107 20.95 11.27 0.71
N TYR A 108 21.30 10.54 1.76
CA TYR A 108 22.37 9.53 1.73
C TYR A 108 22.07 8.24 0.93
N GLN A 109 20.88 8.13 0.30
CA GLN A 109 20.50 6.90 -0.40
C GLN A 109 19.97 7.09 -1.83
N GLY A 110 20.25 8.23 -2.47
CA GLY A 110 19.76 8.50 -3.83
C GLY A 110 18.22 8.61 -3.94
N ARG A 111 17.51 8.77 -2.82
CA ARG A 111 16.06 8.94 -2.81
C ARG A 111 15.69 10.34 -3.28
N LEU A 112 14.71 10.41 -4.18
CA LEU A 112 14.16 11.68 -4.63
C LEU A 112 13.37 12.34 -3.50
N LYS A 113 13.52 13.65 -3.37
CA LYS A 113 12.73 14.49 -2.45
C LYS A 113 11.44 15.00 -3.09
N GLU A 114 11.40 15.00 -4.41
CA GLU A 114 10.21 15.25 -5.21
C GLU A 114 10.00 14.08 -6.16
N SER A 115 8.78 13.51 -6.17
CA SER A 115 8.40 12.43 -7.06
C SER A 115 7.00 12.66 -7.61
N THR A 116 6.73 12.16 -8.81
CA THR A 116 5.39 12.19 -9.38
C THR A 116 4.66 10.91 -8.99
N GLN A 117 3.53 11.06 -8.33
CA GLN A 117 2.62 9.99 -7.94
C GLN A 117 1.41 9.98 -8.87
N LEU A 118 1.05 8.80 -9.38
CA LEU A 118 -0.24 8.51 -10.00
C LEU A 118 -0.98 7.57 -9.06
N GLY A 119 -2.25 7.83 -8.81
CA GLY A 119 -3.05 6.99 -7.93
C GLY A 119 -4.53 7.02 -8.26
N ALA A 120 -5.26 6.16 -7.58
CA ALA A 120 -6.71 6.09 -7.66
C ALA A 120 -7.29 5.74 -6.29
N GLU A 121 -8.44 6.32 -5.99
CA GLU A 121 -9.18 6.08 -4.75
C GLU A 121 -10.59 5.61 -5.10
N LEU A 122 -10.95 4.44 -4.59
CA LEU A 122 -12.31 3.90 -4.63
C LEU A 122 -12.92 4.01 -3.24
N LEU A 123 -13.90 4.88 -3.09
CA LEU A 123 -14.49 5.21 -1.81
C LEU A 123 -15.89 4.59 -1.68
N GLY A 124 -16.17 3.99 -0.53
CA GLY A 124 -17.49 3.49 -0.19
C GLY A 124 -17.82 2.10 -0.71
N ASP A 125 -16.80 1.31 -1.10
CA ASP A 125 -16.94 -0.09 -1.45
C ASP A 125 -15.86 -0.92 -0.73
N SER A 126 -16.28 -1.88 0.10
CA SER A 126 -15.40 -2.77 0.87
C SER A 126 -15.44 -4.21 0.37
N THR A 127 -15.99 -4.45 -0.81
CA THR A 127 -16.11 -5.79 -1.39
C THR A 127 -14.78 -6.30 -1.94
N VAL A 128 -14.67 -7.60 -2.11
CA VAL A 128 -13.51 -8.23 -2.77
C VAL A 128 -13.41 -7.81 -4.24
N ASP A 129 -14.53 -7.52 -4.87
CA ASP A 129 -14.56 -7.03 -6.26
C ASP A 129 -13.91 -5.65 -6.38
N ALA A 130 -14.06 -4.78 -5.37
CA ALA A 130 -13.38 -3.49 -5.31
C ALA A 130 -11.85 -3.65 -5.20
N ASP A 131 -11.37 -4.56 -4.36
CA ASP A 131 -9.93 -4.89 -4.28
C ASP A 131 -9.42 -5.42 -5.62
N ALA A 132 -10.16 -6.32 -6.25
CA ALA A 132 -9.80 -6.91 -7.54
C ALA A 132 -9.81 -5.86 -8.67
N GLU A 133 -10.76 -4.91 -8.67
CA GLU A 133 -10.80 -3.80 -9.62
C GLU A 133 -9.52 -2.96 -9.56
N ILE A 134 -9.09 -2.58 -8.36
CA ILE A 134 -7.85 -1.80 -8.16
C ILE A 134 -6.64 -2.59 -8.65
N ILE A 135 -6.51 -3.86 -8.28
CA ILE A 135 -5.39 -4.71 -8.71
C ILE A 135 -5.38 -4.87 -10.23
N ALA A 136 -6.53 -5.11 -10.86
CA ALA A 136 -6.64 -5.21 -12.30
C ALA A 136 -6.20 -3.92 -13.00
N MET A 137 -6.64 -2.77 -12.50
CA MET A 137 -6.25 -1.45 -13.03
C MET A 137 -4.74 -1.22 -12.89
N VAL A 138 -4.13 -1.59 -11.75
CA VAL A 138 -2.67 -1.49 -11.57
C VAL A 138 -1.93 -2.37 -12.57
N ILE A 139 -2.37 -3.62 -12.78
CA ILE A 139 -1.80 -4.53 -13.77
C ILE A 139 -1.88 -3.92 -15.18
N ASP A 140 -3.02 -3.34 -15.55
CA ASP A 140 -3.19 -2.72 -16.86
C ASP A 140 -2.32 -1.44 -17.00
N CYS A 141 -2.16 -0.66 -15.94
CA CYS A 141 -1.21 0.46 -15.92
C CYS A 141 0.24 -0.01 -16.14
N LEU A 142 0.68 -1.07 -15.45
CA LEU A 142 2.02 -1.62 -15.61
C LEU A 142 2.28 -2.15 -17.03
N LYS A 143 1.31 -2.87 -17.61
CA LYS A 143 1.36 -3.33 -19.00
C LYS A 143 1.42 -2.13 -19.96
N LYS A 144 0.60 -1.11 -19.73
CA LYS A 144 0.56 0.11 -20.54
C LYS A 144 1.87 0.90 -20.47
N ALA A 145 2.53 0.88 -19.31
CA ALA A 145 3.88 1.42 -19.13
C ALA A 145 4.97 0.63 -19.86
N GLY A 146 4.64 -0.51 -20.46
CA GLY A 146 5.57 -1.35 -21.24
C GLY A 146 6.26 -2.44 -20.44
N LEU A 147 5.90 -2.65 -19.17
CA LEU A 147 6.46 -3.74 -18.36
C LEU A 147 5.90 -5.10 -18.86
N LYS A 148 6.80 -6.01 -19.16
CA LYS A 148 6.47 -7.37 -19.64
C LYS A 148 6.52 -8.40 -18.53
N GLU A 149 7.51 -8.26 -17.64
CA GLU A 149 7.78 -9.17 -16.54
C GLU A 149 7.65 -8.39 -15.22
N PHE A 150 6.60 -8.66 -14.50
CA PHE A 150 6.35 -8.09 -13.18
C PHE A 150 5.45 -9.01 -12.37
N GLN A 151 5.50 -8.87 -11.07
CA GLN A 151 4.68 -9.61 -10.11
C GLN A 151 4.13 -8.63 -9.07
N LEU A 152 2.87 -8.77 -8.70
CA LEU A 152 2.27 -8.12 -7.55
C LEU A 152 2.25 -9.10 -6.38
N SER A 153 2.92 -8.77 -5.28
CA SER A 153 2.71 -9.45 -4.01
C SER A 153 1.54 -8.82 -3.29
N VAL A 154 0.57 -9.62 -2.88
CA VAL A 154 -0.66 -9.17 -2.23
C VAL A 154 -0.76 -9.84 -0.85
N GLY A 155 -1.06 -9.05 0.16
CA GLY A 155 -1.31 -9.52 1.52
C GLY A 155 -2.44 -8.77 2.19
N HIS A 156 -2.58 -8.95 3.50
CA HIS A 156 -3.66 -8.34 4.26
C HIS A 156 -3.12 -7.78 5.59
N ALA A 157 -3.35 -6.49 5.86
CA ALA A 157 -2.85 -5.82 7.05
C ALA A 157 -3.28 -6.51 8.36
N GLU A 158 -4.51 -7.04 8.39
CA GLU A 158 -5.05 -7.72 9.57
C GLU A 158 -4.41 -9.09 9.84
N PHE A 159 -3.70 -9.67 8.88
CA PHE A 159 -2.92 -10.88 9.13
C PHE A 159 -1.79 -10.59 10.12
N PHE A 160 -0.99 -9.56 9.86
CA PHE A 160 0.10 -9.16 10.75
C PHE A 160 -0.42 -8.75 12.13
N ARG A 161 -1.43 -7.86 12.18
CA ARG A 161 -2.03 -7.42 13.45
C ARG A 161 -2.66 -8.57 14.23
N GLY A 162 -3.34 -9.48 13.55
CA GLY A 162 -3.91 -10.66 14.20
C GLY A 162 -2.82 -11.58 14.76
N LEU A 163 -1.68 -11.67 14.07
CA LEU A 163 -0.54 -12.48 14.51
C LEU A 163 0.13 -11.87 15.74
N THR A 164 0.37 -10.55 15.75
CA THR A 164 0.98 -9.85 16.90
C THR A 164 0.06 -9.87 18.12
N ASP A 165 -1.24 -9.65 17.94
CA ASP A 165 -2.27 -9.76 18.99
C ASP A 165 -2.31 -11.18 19.59
N ALA A 166 -2.38 -12.22 18.71
CA ALA A 166 -2.44 -13.60 19.16
C ALA A 166 -1.16 -14.07 19.89
N ALA A 167 -0.02 -13.53 19.50
CA ALA A 167 1.25 -13.78 20.16
C ALA A 167 1.44 -12.95 21.45
N GLY A 168 0.57 -11.97 21.71
CA GLY A 168 0.63 -11.08 22.88
C GLY A 168 1.87 -10.19 22.86
N LEU A 169 2.29 -9.71 21.68
CA LEU A 169 3.47 -8.86 21.53
C LEU A 169 3.25 -7.49 22.16
N LYS A 170 4.33 -6.92 22.70
CA LYS A 170 4.38 -5.52 23.12
C LYS A 170 4.78 -4.65 21.93
N GLU A 171 4.50 -3.36 22.02
CA GLU A 171 4.81 -2.38 20.97
C GLU A 171 6.25 -2.48 20.44
N GLU A 172 7.24 -2.57 21.34
CA GLU A 172 8.66 -2.72 20.95
C GLU A 172 8.93 -4.04 20.18
N GLN A 173 8.22 -5.11 20.53
CA GLN A 173 8.34 -6.42 19.85
C GLN A 173 7.62 -6.41 18.49
N GLU A 174 6.51 -5.68 18.37
CA GLU A 174 5.82 -5.47 17.09
C GLU A 174 6.68 -4.66 16.13
N GLU A 175 7.33 -3.59 16.61
CA GLU A 175 8.28 -2.81 15.82
C GLU A 175 9.46 -3.65 15.35
N GLU A 176 10.05 -4.46 16.23
CA GLU A 176 11.15 -5.37 15.89
C GLU A 176 10.71 -6.37 14.79
N LEU A 177 9.56 -7.02 14.98
CA LEU A 177 9.01 -7.96 13.99
C LEU A 177 8.72 -7.26 12.66
N HIS A 178 8.11 -6.08 12.69
CA HIS A 178 7.83 -5.28 11.51
C HIS A 178 9.12 -4.94 10.74
N ASP A 179 10.17 -4.55 11.45
CA ASP A 179 11.47 -4.24 10.84
C ASP A 179 12.12 -5.48 10.22
N LEU A 180 12.07 -6.63 10.89
CA LEU A 180 12.56 -7.88 10.36
C LEU A 180 11.87 -8.26 9.04
N ILE A 181 10.53 -8.14 9.00
CA ILE A 181 9.73 -8.44 7.81
C ILE A 181 10.00 -7.42 6.70
N SER A 182 10.01 -6.12 7.01
CA SER A 182 10.26 -5.04 6.05
C SER A 182 11.63 -5.16 5.37
N ASN A 183 12.62 -5.67 6.10
CA ASN A 183 13.96 -5.96 5.59
C ASN A 183 14.09 -7.35 4.96
N LYS A 184 12.99 -8.12 4.85
CA LYS A 184 12.95 -9.52 4.36
C LYS A 184 13.93 -10.45 5.09
N ASN A 185 14.18 -10.17 6.37
CA ASN A 185 15.01 -10.99 7.24
C ASN A 185 14.18 -12.12 7.90
N TYR A 186 13.74 -13.09 7.11
CA TYR A 186 12.89 -14.18 7.58
C TYR A 186 13.62 -15.18 8.48
N PHE A 187 14.96 -15.22 8.42
CA PHE A 187 15.75 -15.95 9.41
C PHE A 187 15.61 -15.30 10.80
N GLY A 188 15.76 -13.98 10.87
CA GLY A 188 15.52 -13.22 12.11
C GLY A 188 14.09 -13.36 12.62
N VAL A 189 13.08 -13.42 11.74
CA VAL A 189 11.68 -13.71 12.13
C VAL A 189 11.57 -15.07 12.83
N THR A 190 12.24 -16.09 12.32
CA THR A 190 12.24 -17.43 12.95
C THR A 190 12.90 -17.39 14.32
N GLU A 191 14.09 -16.79 14.45
CA GLU A 191 14.78 -16.62 15.74
C GLU A 191 13.93 -15.82 16.73
N PHE A 192 13.30 -14.72 16.27
CA PHE A 192 12.38 -13.93 17.08
C PHE A 192 11.21 -14.78 17.61
N ALA A 193 10.57 -15.57 16.75
CA ALA A 193 9.47 -16.45 17.14
C ALA A 193 9.88 -17.52 18.17
N GLU A 194 11.13 -18.00 18.13
CA GLU A 194 11.67 -18.94 19.11
C GLU A 194 11.85 -18.32 20.51
N THR A 195 12.03 -17.00 20.61
CA THR A 195 12.11 -16.30 21.89
C THR A 195 10.76 -16.17 22.59
N LEU A 196 9.67 -16.38 21.86
CA LEU A 196 8.30 -16.25 22.36
C LEU A 196 7.74 -17.60 22.82
N SER A 197 6.88 -17.55 23.85
CA SER A 197 6.16 -18.74 24.33
C SER A 197 4.93 -19.04 23.46
N LEU A 198 5.15 -19.35 22.19
CA LEU A 198 4.10 -19.62 21.22
C LEU A 198 3.70 -21.11 21.20
N ASN A 199 2.41 -21.36 20.93
CA ASN A 199 1.95 -22.70 20.58
C ASN A 199 2.36 -23.09 19.13
N ASP A 200 2.18 -24.37 18.79
CA ASP A 200 2.64 -24.88 17.50
C ASP A 200 1.94 -24.22 16.29
N ASN A 201 0.66 -23.85 16.43
CA ASN A 201 -0.08 -23.17 15.37
C ASN A 201 0.48 -21.76 15.09
N LEU A 202 0.75 -20.98 16.13
CA LEU A 202 1.37 -19.65 15.97
C LEU A 202 2.79 -19.76 15.41
N LYS A 203 3.60 -20.69 15.90
CA LYS A 203 4.95 -20.93 15.33
C LYS A 203 4.89 -21.25 13.83
N ALA A 204 3.92 -22.08 13.42
CA ALA A 204 3.72 -22.38 12.02
C ALA A 204 3.33 -21.14 11.21
N LEU A 205 2.45 -20.29 11.73
CA LEU A 205 2.05 -19.03 11.06
C LEU A 205 3.22 -18.05 10.94
N PHE A 206 4.06 -17.91 11.96
CA PHE A 206 5.30 -17.11 11.88
C PHE A 206 6.24 -17.67 10.78
N GLY A 207 6.39 -18.98 10.69
CA GLY A 207 7.21 -19.64 9.67
C GLY A 207 6.68 -19.46 8.23
N MET A 208 5.40 -19.07 8.07
CA MET A 208 4.79 -18.82 6.76
C MET A 208 4.98 -17.40 6.24
N LEU A 209 5.48 -16.46 7.06
CA LEU A 209 5.64 -15.05 6.67
C LEU A 209 6.59 -14.84 5.49
N GLY A 210 7.60 -15.69 5.32
CA GLY A 210 8.57 -15.59 4.22
C GLY A 210 8.16 -16.26 2.91
N ASN A 211 6.99 -16.89 2.87
CA ASN A 211 6.56 -17.68 1.73
C ASN A 211 5.72 -16.86 0.74
N LEU A 212 5.92 -17.11 -0.55
CA LEU A 212 5.07 -16.63 -1.63
C LEU A 212 4.14 -17.75 -2.07
N TYR A 213 2.84 -17.48 -2.08
CA TYR A 213 1.82 -18.43 -2.47
C TYR A 213 1.22 -18.05 -3.81
N THR A 214 1.14 -19.00 -4.73
CA THR A 214 0.60 -18.81 -6.08
C THR A 214 -0.73 -19.50 -6.32
N GLY A 215 -1.24 -20.21 -5.31
CA GLY A 215 -2.47 -20.97 -5.41
C GLY A 215 -3.26 -21.05 -4.10
N SER A 216 -4.55 -21.36 -4.23
CA SER A 216 -5.48 -21.49 -3.10
C SER A 216 -5.15 -22.65 -2.17
N ASP A 217 -4.56 -23.74 -2.69
CA ASP A 217 -4.28 -24.95 -1.90
C ASP A 217 -3.25 -24.70 -0.80
N GLU A 218 -2.29 -23.81 -1.07
CA GLU A 218 -1.26 -23.43 -0.12
C GLU A 218 -1.85 -22.60 1.04
N LEU A 219 -2.85 -21.76 0.77
CA LEU A 219 -3.56 -21.00 1.78
C LEU A 219 -4.42 -21.86 2.72
N GLN A 220 -4.85 -23.06 2.28
CA GLN A 220 -5.58 -24.00 3.14
C GLN A 220 -4.76 -24.46 4.34
N THR A 221 -3.44 -24.58 4.18
CA THR A 221 -2.55 -24.91 5.30
C THR A 221 -2.50 -23.77 6.31
N ALA A 222 -2.41 -22.51 5.84
CA ALA A 222 -2.46 -21.33 6.71
C ALA A 222 -3.81 -21.23 7.45
N LYS A 223 -4.94 -21.47 6.76
CA LYS A 223 -6.28 -21.50 7.38
C LYS A 223 -6.39 -22.53 8.50
N LYS A 224 -5.80 -23.72 8.32
CA LYS A 224 -5.79 -24.75 9.34
C LYS A 224 -5.11 -24.28 10.63
N TYR A 225 -3.93 -23.66 10.53
CA TYR A 225 -3.23 -23.10 11.69
C TYR A 225 -3.93 -21.87 12.29
N ALA A 226 -4.66 -21.12 11.46
CA ALA A 226 -5.39 -19.92 11.87
C ALA A 226 -6.78 -20.21 12.46
N SER A 227 -7.23 -21.46 12.52
CA SER A 227 -8.62 -21.84 12.87
C SER A 227 -9.08 -21.34 14.25
N GLU A 228 -8.16 -21.17 15.19
CA GLU A 228 -8.43 -20.64 16.53
C GLU A 228 -8.24 -19.11 16.66
N TYR A 229 -7.84 -18.45 15.56
CA TYR A 229 -7.51 -17.02 15.49
C TYR A 229 -8.42 -16.30 14.48
N PRO A 230 -9.63 -15.87 14.85
CA PRO A 230 -10.63 -15.38 13.91
C PRO A 230 -10.17 -14.22 13.04
N ARG A 231 -9.34 -13.31 13.57
CA ARG A 231 -8.78 -12.16 12.84
C ARG A 231 -7.82 -12.60 11.73
N ILE A 232 -6.93 -13.54 12.05
CA ILE A 232 -5.99 -14.10 11.08
C ILE A 232 -6.74 -14.90 10.02
N LEU A 233 -7.70 -15.73 10.45
CA LEU A 233 -8.52 -16.56 9.56
C LEU A 233 -9.27 -15.69 8.56
N ALA A 234 -9.95 -14.64 9.02
CA ALA A 234 -10.69 -13.72 8.15
C ALA A 234 -9.78 -13.03 7.11
N ALA A 235 -8.56 -12.66 7.51
CA ALA A 235 -7.58 -12.09 6.58
C ALA A 235 -7.17 -13.09 5.48
N ILE A 236 -6.94 -14.35 5.84
CA ILE A 236 -6.61 -15.40 4.86
C ILE A 236 -7.80 -15.70 3.93
N GLU A 237 -9.01 -15.76 4.48
CA GLU A 237 -10.23 -15.96 3.68
C GLU A 237 -10.44 -14.85 2.67
N ARG A 238 -10.22 -13.59 3.07
CA ARG A 238 -10.27 -12.45 2.14
C ARG A 238 -9.24 -12.57 1.01
N LEU A 239 -8.02 -13.01 1.30
CA LEU A 239 -6.98 -13.25 0.29
C LEU A 239 -7.37 -14.37 -0.66
N GLU A 240 -7.99 -15.43 -0.16
CA GLU A 240 -8.48 -16.56 -0.98
C GLU A 240 -9.61 -16.11 -1.92
N GLU A 241 -10.60 -15.37 -1.40
CA GLU A 241 -11.69 -14.80 -2.19
C GLU A 241 -11.15 -13.88 -3.29
N LEU A 242 -10.22 -12.99 -2.95
CA LEU A 242 -9.57 -12.11 -3.91
C LEU A 242 -8.87 -12.90 -5.02
N HIS A 243 -8.11 -13.93 -4.66
CA HIS A 243 -7.43 -14.76 -5.63
C HIS A 243 -8.43 -15.44 -6.61
N GLN A 244 -9.59 -15.89 -6.13
CA GLN A 244 -10.64 -16.46 -6.98
C GLN A 244 -11.19 -15.42 -7.98
N VAL A 245 -11.45 -14.18 -7.55
CA VAL A 245 -11.91 -13.12 -8.44
C VAL A 245 -10.85 -12.77 -9.48
N LEU A 246 -9.56 -12.66 -9.08
CA LEU A 246 -8.46 -12.39 -10.01
C LEU A 246 -8.29 -13.53 -11.04
N LYS A 247 -8.56 -14.77 -10.66
CA LYS A 247 -8.58 -15.92 -11.57
C LYS A 247 -9.72 -15.83 -12.59
N ILE A 248 -10.91 -15.37 -12.16
CA ILE A 248 -12.03 -15.10 -13.08
C ILE A 248 -11.63 -14.03 -14.10
N TYR A 249 -10.89 -13.00 -13.68
CA TYR A 249 -10.36 -11.96 -14.57
C TYR A 249 -9.20 -12.44 -15.47
N GLY A 250 -8.65 -13.63 -15.21
CA GLY A 250 -7.51 -14.18 -15.96
C GLY A 250 -6.19 -13.46 -15.73
N ILE A 251 -6.04 -12.81 -14.57
CA ILE A 251 -4.87 -12.01 -14.18
C ILE A 251 -4.13 -12.56 -12.96
N ASP A 252 -4.58 -13.68 -12.41
CA ASP A 252 -3.98 -14.38 -11.27
C ASP A 252 -2.48 -14.69 -11.46
N LYS A 253 -2.06 -14.95 -12.70
CA LYS A 253 -0.64 -15.17 -13.04
C LYS A 253 0.31 -14.00 -12.73
N TYR A 254 -0.21 -12.78 -12.57
CA TYR A 254 0.56 -11.59 -12.19
C TYR A 254 0.58 -11.38 -10.68
N VAL A 255 -0.08 -12.24 -9.91
CA VAL A 255 -0.30 -12.02 -8.48
C VAL A 255 0.20 -13.22 -7.69
N SER A 256 0.95 -12.96 -6.63
CA SER A 256 1.28 -13.92 -5.58
C SER A 256 0.76 -13.41 -4.24
N VAL A 257 0.36 -14.32 -3.36
CA VAL A 257 0.01 -13.98 -1.98
C VAL A 257 1.25 -14.03 -1.10
N GLU A 258 1.48 -12.99 -0.33
CA GLU A 258 2.58 -12.88 0.63
C GLU A 258 2.01 -12.51 2.00
N LEU A 259 1.98 -13.48 2.93
CA LEU A 259 1.42 -13.25 4.27
C LEU A 259 2.29 -12.31 5.12
N GLY A 260 3.58 -12.22 4.81
CA GLY A 260 4.53 -11.34 5.45
C GLY A 260 4.65 -9.95 4.82
N ILE A 261 3.72 -9.52 3.97
CA ILE A 261 3.72 -8.13 3.50
C ILE A 261 3.20 -7.22 4.61
N VAL A 262 4.00 -6.23 4.97
CA VAL A 262 3.63 -5.20 5.96
C VAL A 262 3.69 -3.82 5.34
N SER A 263 2.93 -2.90 5.88
CA SER A 263 2.90 -1.51 5.44
C SER A 263 3.43 -0.59 6.54
N ASN A 264 4.22 0.40 6.14
CA ASN A 264 4.62 1.49 7.03
C ASN A 264 3.45 2.44 7.36
N TYR A 265 2.31 2.30 6.67
CA TYR A 265 1.12 3.11 6.90
C TYR A 265 0.17 2.42 7.86
N GLN A 266 0.09 2.93 9.09
CA GLN A 266 -0.73 2.36 10.15
C GLN A 266 -2.24 2.40 9.85
N TYR A 267 -2.68 3.25 8.91
CA TYR A 267 -4.08 3.36 8.54
C TYR A 267 -4.59 2.25 7.59
N TYR A 268 -3.71 1.42 7.03
CA TYR A 268 -4.13 0.29 6.20
C TYR A 268 -4.77 -0.80 7.06
N THR A 269 -5.98 -1.24 6.68
CA THR A 269 -6.76 -2.23 7.43
C THR A 269 -7.18 -3.45 6.61
N GLY A 270 -6.96 -3.42 5.29
CA GLY A 270 -7.40 -4.45 4.36
C GLY A 270 -6.26 -5.01 3.52
N ILE A 271 -6.58 -5.25 2.26
CA ILE A 271 -5.62 -5.71 1.25
C ILE A 271 -4.52 -4.66 1.06
N ILE A 272 -3.28 -5.13 1.07
CA ILE A 272 -2.09 -4.37 0.72
C ILE A 272 -1.34 -5.10 -0.38
N PHE A 273 -0.70 -4.34 -1.28
CA PHE A 273 0.07 -4.95 -2.36
C PHE A 273 1.29 -4.10 -2.74
N ALA A 274 2.29 -4.75 -3.31
CA ALA A 274 3.46 -4.12 -3.87
C ALA A 274 3.84 -4.77 -5.20
N GLY A 275 4.31 -3.97 -6.15
CA GLY A 275 4.75 -4.45 -7.46
C GLY A 275 6.27 -4.62 -7.53
N TYR A 276 6.71 -5.71 -8.14
CA TYR A 276 8.11 -6.02 -8.38
C TYR A 276 8.32 -6.31 -9.87
N THR A 277 9.41 -5.80 -10.42
CA THR A 277 9.87 -6.12 -11.78
C THR A 277 11.24 -6.75 -11.71
N PHE A 278 11.46 -7.72 -12.60
CA PHE A 278 12.76 -8.33 -12.79
C PHE A 278 13.52 -7.50 -13.82
N GLY A 279 14.57 -6.81 -13.37
CA GLY A 279 15.43 -5.98 -14.20
C GLY A 279 16.67 -6.71 -14.67
#